data_e2be2528ebfc12b70ef21703e4df0693
#
_entry.id   e2be2528ebfc12b70ef21703e4df0693
#
_cell.length_a   1.000
_cell.length_b   1.000
_cell.length_c   1.000
_cell.angle_alpha   90.00
_cell.angle_beta   90.00
_cell.angle_gamma   90.00
#
_symmetry.space_group_name_H-M   'P 1'
#
loop_
_entity.id
_entity.type
_entity.pdbx_description
1 polymer ?
#
loop_
_entity_poly.entity_id
_entity_poly.type
_entity_poly.pdbx_seq_one_letter_code
_entity_poly.pdbx_strand_id
1 'polypeptide(L)'
;MGRRRSPILASDRRGSRTLGLLALGLCAATLSAPVAKADEPYKINAILPLTGQASFLGKEEQVTLQIAEKYVNRTGGIKGRPIQFVFYDDTSSPQVGVQLVRQVSAEKPAVILGSSLVAVCSAMAPLMSDGPVEYCFSPGVHPAAGSYAFSSSVSTHDLQKALFRYFREKGWKRIAIMTSSDATGQDAERGIDETLSQPEYKDAGLTLVERAHFNTTDVSVAAQIETVKAAKPDAFVAWSTGTPIATIFKGILQAGLDVPTATTDGNMTFAQMTNYADFLPKQLYIPAAEWPPHEGMKKLDPAIEQAQQEFYAEFKAAGVEPDVAASLAWGPAMLVTKALRELGPEATATQIRDYFAKLKGAPGIDGFYDFPATPQRGLDDRNAVVTRWEPAKHAWVVLSEPGGMPLK
;
A
#
# COMPACT_ATOMS: atom_id res chain seq x y z
N MET A 1 -57.47 -44.00 38.19
CA MET A 1 -57.89 -45.37 37.90
C MET A 1 -56.73 -46.03 37.24
N GLY A 2 -56.03 -46.91 37.75
CA GLY A 2 -56.17 -48.08 38.57
C GLY A 2 -55.01 -48.97 38.15
N ARG A 3 -54.04 -49.20 39.03
CA ARG A 3 -53.76 -50.43 39.78
C ARG A 3 -53.64 -51.67 38.86
N ARG A 4 -52.63 -52.47 38.93
CA ARG A 4 -51.93 -53.25 39.99
C ARG A 4 -50.93 -54.18 39.29
N ARG A 5 -49.84 -54.45 39.79
CA ARG A 5 -49.24 -55.36 40.77
C ARG A 5 -48.43 -56.49 40.10
N SER A 6 -47.21 -56.59 40.62
CA SER A 6 -46.34 -57.79 40.70
C SER A 6 -47.08 -59.04 41.19
N PRO A 7 -46.54 -60.26 41.22
CA PRO A 7 -45.31 -60.64 41.96
C PRO A 7 -44.56 -61.90 41.42
N ILE A 8 -43.30 -62.10 41.76
CA ILE A 8 -42.66 -63.04 42.74
C ILE A 8 -42.41 -64.48 42.27
N LEU A 9 -41.22 -64.94 42.61
CA LEU A 9 -40.63 -66.21 43.12
C LEU A 9 -39.83 -66.99 42.06
N ALA A 10 -38.66 -67.41 42.28
CA ALA A 10 -37.76 -67.87 43.30
C ALA A 10 -37.07 -69.13 42.83
N SER A 11 -35.81 -69.28 43.27
CA SER A 11 -35.02 -70.48 43.54
C SER A 11 -34.63 -71.39 42.39
N ASP A 12 -33.56 -72.05 42.33
CA ASP A 12 -32.54 -72.42 43.27
C ASP A 12 -31.37 -73.13 42.56
N ARG A 13 -30.21 -73.09 43.16
CA ARG A 13 -29.15 -74.09 43.27
C ARG A 13 -28.17 -74.45 42.16
N ARG A 14 -26.94 -74.15 42.56
CA ARG A 14 -25.73 -74.96 42.64
C ARG A 14 -25.06 -75.48 41.35
N GLY A 15 -23.80 -75.14 41.27
CA GLY A 15 -22.79 -75.82 40.49
C GLY A 15 -21.43 -75.15 40.44
N SER A 16 -20.62 -75.37 41.45
CA SER A 16 -19.19 -75.04 41.52
C SER A 16 -18.43 -75.65 40.32
N ARG A 17 -17.60 -74.87 39.66
CA ARG A 17 -16.32 -75.31 39.10
C ARG A 17 -15.42 -74.09 38.82
N THR A 18 -14.35 -74.01 39.58
CA THR A 18 -13.15 -73.20 39.38
C THR A 18 -12.50 -73.43 38.02
N LEU A 19 -12.29 -72.36 37.26
CA LEU A 19 -11.26 -72.31 36.23
C LEU A 19 -10.64 -70.92 36.23
N GLY A 20 -9.33 -70.86 36.35
CA GLY A 20 -8.56 -69.65 36.48
C GLY A 20 -8.62 -68.81 35.22
N LEU A 21 -8.82 -67.52 35.38
CA LEU A 21 -8.63 -66.52 34.34
C LEU A 21 -7.34 -65.77 34.61
N LEU A 22 -6.35 -65.97 33.73
CA LEU A 22 -5.23 -65.07 33.53
C LEU A 22 -5.78 -63.70 33.12
N ALA A 23 -5.65 -62.70 33.97
CA ALA A 23 -5.91 -61.32 33.62
C ALA A 23 -4.69 -60.78 32.82
N LEU A 24 -4.79 -60.71 31.47
CA LEU A 24 -3.89 -59.88 30.66
C LEU A 24 -4.25 -58.43 30.90
N GLY A 25 -3.46 -57.75 31.71
CA GLY A 25 -3.52 -56.30 31.90
C GLY A 25 -3.02 -55.58 30.61
N LEU A 26 -3.94 -55.11 29.76
CA LEU A 26 -3.64 -54.25 28.66
C LEU A 26 -3.39 -52.83 29.24
N CYS A 27 -2.12 -52.49 29.51
CA CYS A 27 -1.71 -51.11 29.77
C CYS A 27 -1.90 -50.29 28.48
N ALA A 28 -3.03 -49.60 28.35
CA ALA A 28 -3.21 -48.54 27.36
C ALA A 28 -2.31 -47.36 27.80
N ALA A 29 -1.08 -47.33 27.30
CA ALA A 29 -0.24 -46.15 27.34
C ALA A 29 -0.89 -45.09 26.48
N THR A 30 -1.67 -44.19 27.08
CA THR A 30 -2.11 -42.97 26.44
C THR A 30 -0.87 -42.12 26.17
N LEU A 31 -0.37 -42.17 24.93
CA LEU A 31 0.58 -41.22 24.41
C LEU A 31 -0.13 -39.85 24.41
N SER A 32 0.00 -39.10 25.51
CA SER A 32 -0.30 -37.68 25.53
C SER A 32 0.76 -37.02 24.64
N ALA A 33 0.46 -36.88 23.36
CA ALA A 33 1.26 -35.96 22.52
C ALA A 33 1.25 -34.57 23.17
N PRO A 34 2.40 -33.94 23.41
CA PRO A 34 2.42 -32.57 23.91
C PRO A 34 1.62 -31.73 22.92
N VAL A 35 0.56 -31.10 23.39
CA VAL A 35 -0.11 -30.04 22.62
C VAL A 35 0.95 -28.98 22.45
N ALA A 36 1.50 -28.89 21.22
CA ALA A 36 2.42 -27.85 20.89
C ALA A 36 1.70 -26.51 21.17
N LYS A 37 2.19 -25.77 22.16
CA LYS A 37 1.71 -24.44 22.48
C LYS A 37 1.98 -23.64 21.19
N ALA A 38 0.92 -23.22 20.51
CA ALA A 38 1.08 -22.37 19.34
C ALA A 38 1.89 -21.13 19.79
N ASP A 39 2.98 -20.85 19.10
CA ASP A 39 3.78 -19.67 19.37
C ASP A 39 2.89 -18.42 19.25
N GLU A 40 3.06 -17.47 20.17
CA GLU A 40 2.36 -16.19 20.06
C GLU A 40 2.71 -15.53 18.72
N PRO A 41 1.74 -14.92 18.04
CA PRO A 41 1.99 -14.27 16.74
C PRO A 41 3.13 -13.26 16.81
N TYR A 42 3.91 -13.18 15.75
CA TYR A 42 4.87 -12.10 15.57
C TYR A 42 4.11 -10.82 15.21
N LYS A 43 4.13 -9.84 16.11
CA LYS A 43 3.41 -8.57 15.93
C LYS A 43 4.17 -7.63 15.03
N ILE A 44 3.48 -7.05 14.04
CA ILE A 44 3.97 -5.98 13.18
C ILE A 44 3.02 -4.79 13.36
N ASN A 45 3.54 -3.68 13.88
CA ASN A 45 2.74 -2.49 14.13
C ASN A 45 2.57 -1.69 12.84
N ALA A 46 1.33 -1.25 12.58
CA ALA A 46 0.98 -0.42 11.43
C ALA A 46 0.28 0.86 11.90
N ILE A 47 0.89 2.01 11.63
CA ILE A 47 0.34 3.35 11.92
C ILE A 47 -0.24 3.85 10.62
N LEU A 48 -1.56 4.06 10.55
CA LEU A 48 -2.29 4.33 9.31
C LEU A 48 -3.26 5.51 9.50
N PRO A 49 -3.55 6.29 8.46
CA PRO A 49 -4.56 7.35 8.50
C PRO A 49 -5.98 6.76 8.37
N LEU A 50 -6.45 6.03 9.40
CA LEU A 50 -7.77 5.39 9.36
C LEU A 50 -8.91 6.39 9.40
N THR A 51 -8.64 7.59 9.94
CA THR A 51 -9.55 8.75 9.94
C THR A 51 -8.85 9.99 9.39
N GLY A 52 -9.61 11.07 9.16
CA GLY A 52 -9.09 12.32 8.60
C GLY A 52 -9.06 12.34 7.07
N GLN A 53 -8.25 13.27 6.51
CA GLN A 53 -8.27 13.56 5.07
C GLN A 53 -7.78 12.43 4.16
N ALA A 54 -6.92 11.53 4.68
CA ALA A 54 -6.37 10.40 3.94
C ALA A 54 -7.05 9.05 4.28
N SER A 55 -8.22 9.07 4.91
CA SER A 55 -8.91 7.86 5.34
C SER A 55 -9.32 6.92 4.18
N PHE A 56 -9.39 7.39 2.95
CA PHE A 56 -9.58 6.54 1.76
C PHE A 56 -8.39 5.57 1.57
N LEU A 57 -7.16 6.06 1.83
CA LEU A 57 -5.97 5.22 1.78
C LEU A 57 -5.89 4.29 2.99
N GLY A 58 -5.92 4.85 4.19
CA GLY A 58 -5.67 4.10 5.42
C GLY A 58 -6.61 2.93 5.66
N LYS A 59 -7.88 3.06 5.28
CA LYS A 59 -8.86 1.96 5.41
C LYS A 59 -8.56 0.81 4.46
N GLU A 60 -8.20 1.10 3.23
CA GLU A 60 -7.85 0.07 2.25
C GLU A 60 -6.49 -0.57 2.57
N GLU A 61 -5.53 0.20 3.06
CA GLU A 61 -4.26 -0.31 3.59
C GLU A 61 -4.48 -1.28 4.76
N GLN A 62 -5.41 -0.96 5.67
CA GLN A 62 -5.77 -1.87 6.76
C GLN A 62 -6.34 -3.18 6.24
N VAL A 63 -7.28 -3.12 5.29
CA VAL A 63 -7.85 -4.30 4.63
C VAL A 63 -6.75 -5.11 3.95
N THR A 64 -5.86 -4.44 3.23
CA THR A 64 -4.72 -5.06 2.55
C THR A 64 -3.81 -5.81 3.51
N LEU A 65 -3.43 -5.20 4.63
CA LEU A 65 -2.60 -5.85 5.64
C LEU A 65 -3.30 -7.05 6.27
N GLN A 66 -4.61 -7.00 6.46
CA GLN A 66 -5.40 -8.16 6.93
C GLN A 66 -5.43 -9.30 5.89
N ILE A 67 -5.48 -8.98 4.60
CA ILE A 67 -5.37 -9.98 3.51
C ILE A 67 -3.95 -10.56 3.50
N ALA A 68 -2.93 -9.71 3.58
CA ALA A 68 -1.54 -10.11 3.66
C ALA A 68 -1.24 -11.01 4.88
N GLU A 69 -1.81 -10.70 6.05
CA GLU A 69 -1.70 -11.53 7.26
C GLU A 69 -2.20 -12.96 7.00
N LYS A 70 -3.39 -13.07 6.43
CA LYS A 70 -3.97 -14.38 6.09
C LYS A 70 -3.11 -15.15 5.10
N TYR A 71 -2.62 -14.46 4.05
CA TYR A 71 -1.73 -15.05 3.05
C TYR A 71 -0.42 -15.54 3.67
N VAL A 72 0.26 -14.69 4.44
CA VAL A 72 1.53 -15.01 5.09
C VAL A 72 1.36 -16.19 6.06
N ASN A 73 0.31 -16.17 6.88
CA ASN A 73 0.06 -17.22 7.86
C ASN A 73 -0.27 -18.56 7.19
N ARG A 74 -1.06 -18.56 6.12
CA ARG A 74 -1.36 -19.75 5.33
C ARG A 74 -0.13 -20.33 4.63
N THR A 75 0.82 -19.47 4.23
CA THR A 75 2.06 -19.86 3.56
C THR A 75 3.23 -20.13 4.52
N GLY A 76 2.93 -20.37 5.82
CA GLY A 76 3.90 -20.84 6.80
C GLY A 76 4.44 -19.79 7.77
N GLY A 77 3.86 -18.59 7.78
CA GLY A 77 4.26 -17.51 8.69
C GLY A 77 5.74 -17.13 8.56
N ILE A 78 6.36 -16.76 9.68
CA ILE A 78 7.80 -16.54 9.80
C ILE A 78 8.42 -17.76 10.48
N LYS A 79 8.96 -18.67 9.69
CA LYS A 79 9.55 -19.95 10.15
C LYS A 79 8.58 -20.75 11.08
N GLY A 80 7.29 -20.79 10.70
CA GLY A 80 6.24 -21.48 11.44
C GLY A 80 5.49 -20.62 12.45
N ARG A 81 6.00 -19.45 12.83
CA ARG A 81 5.34 -18.50 13.71
C ARG A 81 4.37 -17.63 12.91
N PRO A 82 3.07 -17.57 13.25
CA PRO A 82 2.13 -16.69 12.55
C PRO A 82 2.47 -15.21 12.79
N ILE A 83 2.08 -14.33 11.86
CA ILE A 83 2.15 -12.88 12.04
C ILE A 83 0.80 -12.32 12.46
N GLN A 84 0.81 -11.14 13.07
CA GLN A 84 -0.37 -10.35 13.38
C GLN A 84 -0.05 -8.87 13.18
N PHE A 85 -0.84 -8.17 12.34
CA PHE A 85 -0.76 -6.71 12.26
C PHE A 85 -1.56 -6.07 13.39
N VAL A 86 -0.95 -5.05 14.03
CA VAL A 86 -1.58 -4.24 15.08
C VAL A 86 -1.73 -2.82 14.54
N PHE A 87 -2.96 -2.33 14.48
CA PHE A 87 -3.30 -1.08 13.82
C PHE A 87 -3.46 0.08 14.79
N TYR A 88 -2.93 1.24 14.41
CA TYR A 88 -3.05 2.51 15.12
C TYR A 88 -3.49 3.59 14.14
N ASP A 89 -4.43 4.44 14.56
CA ASP A 89 -4.94 5.55 13.75
C ASP A 89 -4.14 6.82 14.00
N ASP A 90 -3.39 7.30 13.01
CA ASP A 90 -2.68 8.58 13.08
C ASP A 90 -3.59 9.80 12.84
N THR A 91 -4.87 9.57 12.55
CA THR A 91 -5.88 10.60 12.28
C THR A 91 -5.49 11.60 11.18
N SER A 92 -4.61 11.20 10.26
CA SER A 92 -3.96 12.07 9.25
C SER A 92 -3.18 13.25 9.87
N SER A 93 -2.63 13.06 11.09
CA SER A 93 -1.96 14.09 11.90
C SER A 93 -0.51 13.71 12.23
N PRO A 94 0.48 14.53 11.84
CA PRO A 94 1.89 14.30 12.20
C PRO A 94 2.12 14.23 13.72
N GLN A 95 1.37 15.03 14.50
CA GLN A 95 1.48 15.07 15.95
C GLN A 95 1.03 13.75 16.60
N VAL A 96 -0.07 13.16 16.08
CA VAL A 96 -0.57 11.86 16.53
C VAL A 96 0.40 10.75 16.11
N GLY A 97 0.91 10.78 14.86
CA GLY A 97 1.93 9.84 14.39
C GLY A 97 3.17 9.79 15.29
N VAL A 98 3.69 10.97 15.68
CA VAL A 98 4.82 11.10 16.63
C VAL A 98 4.50 10.48 17.99
N GLN A 99 3.28 10.67 18.53
CA GLN A 99 2.87 10.08 19.80
C GLN A 99 2.78 8.56 19.70
N LEU A 100 2.21 8.04 18.61
CA LEU A 100 2.07 6.61 18.37
C LEU A 100 3.43 5.93 18.21
N VAL A 101 4.37 6.52 17.46
CA VAL A 101 5.73 5.96 17.35
C VAL A 101 6.39 5.86 18.71
N ARG A 102 6.29 6.89 19.57
CA ARG A 102 6.86 6.83 20.93
C ARG A 102 6.24 5.71 21.76
N GLN A 103 4.92 5.52 21.66
CA GLN A 103 4.21 4.44 22.35
C GLN A 103 4.67 3.08 21.86
N VAL A 104 4.64 2.86 20.52
CA VAL A 104 4.97 1.58 19.90
C VAL A 104 6.46 1.23 20.08
N SER A 105 7.36 2.20 19.98
CA SER A 105 8.80 1.99 20.15
C SER A 105 9.20 1.54 21.56
N ALA A 106 8.34 1.76 22.56
CA ALA A 106 8.57 1.25 23.92
C ALA A 106 8.59 -0.29 23.96
N GLU A 107 7.90 -0.96 23.03
CA GLU A 107 7.88 -2.42 22.86
C GLU A 107 9.10 -2.94 22.07
N LYS A 108 9.97 -2.04 21.57
CA LYS A 108 11.16 -2.34 20.76
C LYS A 108 10.87 -3.22 19.54
N PRO A 109 9.87 -2.90 18.71
CA PRO A 109 9.61 -3.65 17.48
C PRO A 109 10.80 -3.50 16.52
N ALA A 110 11.02 -4.51 15.66
CA ALA A 110 12.04 -4.40 14.63
C ALA A 110 11.58 -3.52 13.45
N VAL A 111 10.27 -3.46 13.19
CA VAL A 111 9.64 -2.75 12.06
C VAL A 111 8.35 -2.07 12.53
N ILE A 112 8.08 -0.88 11.97
CA ILE A 112 6.79 -0.18 11.99
C ILE A 112 6.42 0.13 10.55
N LEU A 113 5.18 -0.18 10.15
CA LEU A 113 4.64 0.10 8.81
C LEU A 113 3.78 1.38 8.80
N GLY A 114 3.71 2.06 7.66
CA GLY A 114 2.89 3.25 7.44
C GLY A 114 3.63 4.52 7.86
N SER A 115 3.05 5.67 7.79
CA SER A 115 1.74 6.12 7.31
C SER A 115 1.73 6.28 5.77
N SER A 116 0.60 6.77 5.20
CA SER A 116 0.50 7.12 3.78
C SER A 116 0.73 8.61 3.51
N LEU A 117 0.88 9.39 4.53
CA LEU A 117 1.07 10.84 4.40
C LEU A 117 2.53 11.26 4.56
N VAL A 118 3.03 12.04 3.61
CA VAL A 118 4.39 12.61 3.63
C VAL A 118 4.70 13.28 4.97
N ALA A 119 3.78 14.12 5.43
CA ALA A 119 3.96 14.88 6.68
C ALA A 119 4.05 13.97 7.92
N VAL A 120 3.27 12.88 7.96
CA VAL A 120 3.26 11.95 9.10
C VAL A 120 4.54 11.14 9.12
N CYS A 121 4.89 10.47 8.01
CA CYS A 121 6.14 9.71 7.89
C CYS A 121 7.37 10.59 8.21
N SER A 122 7.44 11.77 7.61
CA SER A 122 8.58 12.68 7.83
C SER A 122 8.70 13.15 9.27
N ALA A 123 7.59 13.23 10.01
CA ALA A 123 7.60 13.55 11.43
C ALA A 123 7.99 12.36 12.32
N MET A 124 7.68 11.14 11.89
CA MET A 124 8.00 9.88 12.60
C MET A 124 9.47 9.46 12.42
N ALA A 125 10.01 9.58 11.20
CA ALA A 125 11.34 9.07 10.83
C ALA A 125 12.49 9.49 11.78
N PRO A 126 12.60 10.74 12.26
CA PRO A 126 13.65 11.14 13.19
C PRO A 126 13.63 10.40 14.54
N LEU A 127 12.46 9.88 14.94
CA LEU A 127 12.31 9.13 16.19
C LEU A 127 12.76 7.67 16.06
N MET A 128 13.05 7.23 14.83
CA MET A 128 13.47 5.88 14.48
C MET A 128 14.88 5.87 13.85
N SER A 129 15.71 6.88 14.16
CA SER A 129 17.07 7.01 13.60
C SER A 129 17.99 5.83 13.89
N ASP A 130 17.74 5.09 14.98
CA ASP A 130 18.47 3.89 15.41
C ASP A 130 17.58 2.62 15.36
N GLY A 131 16.47 2.67 14.65
CA GLY A 131 15.41 1.66 14.61
C GLY A 131 14.24 1.99 15.55
N PRO A 132 13.10 1.35 15.34
CA PRO A 132 12.79 0.32 14.34
C PRO A 132 12.95 0.77 12.88
N VAL A 133 12.92 -0.19 11.94
CA VAL A 133 12.76 0.16 10.53
C VAL A 133 11.37 0.77 10.34
N GLU A 134 11.31 1.99 9.81
CA GLU A 134 10.08 2.58 9.30
C GLU A 134 9.90 2.18 7.84
N TYR A 135 8.82 1.52 7.50
CA TYR A 135 8.44 1.34 6.10
C TYR A 135 7.20 2.20 5.80
N CYS A 136 7.46 3.43 5.34
CA CYS A 136 6.44 4.42 5.00
C CYS A 136 5.69 4.03 3.71
N PHE A 137 4.38 4.17 3.68
CA PHE A 137 3.55 3.88 2.51
C PHE A 137 3.40 5.08 1.56
N SER A 138 4.00 6.22 1.90
CA SER A 138 3.94 7.41 1.06
C SER A 138 5.07 7.46 0.03
N PRO A 139 4.78 7.49 -1.29
CA PRO A 139 5.77 7.71 -2.35
C PRO A 139 6.53 9.03 -2.28
N GLY A 140 5.93 10.05 -1.64
CA GLY A 140 6.51 11.40 -1.51
C GLY A 140 7.54 11.56 -0.38
N VAL A 141 7.91 10.47 0.31
CA VAL A 141 9.01 10.50 1.28
C VAL A 141 10.28 10.02 0.60
N HIS A 142 11.38 10.76 0.76
CA HIS A 142 12.68 10.47 0.16
C HIS A 142 13.72 10.20 1.26
N PRO A 143 13.77 8.99 1.83
CA PRO A 143 14.68 8.68 2.93
C PRO A 143 16.13 8.73 2.48
N ALA A 144 17.00 9.23 3.38
CA ALA A 144 18.44 9.25 3.14
C ALA A 144 18.99 7.81 3.04
N ALA A 145 19.92 7.59 2.11
CA ALA A 145 20.57 6.30 1.96
C ALA A 145 21.20 5.82 3.28
N GLY A 146 20.96 4.56 3.64
CA GLY A 146 21.45 3.95 4.87
C GLY A 146 20.63 4.29 6.13
N SER A 147 19.59 5.12 6.04
CA SER A 147 18.66 5.36 7.15
C SER A 147 17.81 4.13 7.49
N TYR A 148 17.10 4.16 8.61
CA TYR A 148 16.13 3.14 8.99
C TYR A 148 14.75 3.38 8.36
N ALA A 149 14.55 4.51 7.67
CA ALA A 149 13.33 4.79 6.94
C ALA A 149 13.42 4.25 5.51
N PHE A 150 12.34 3.61 5.07
CA PHE A 150 12.10 3.13 3.71
C PHE A 150 10.78 3.71 3.20
N SER A 151 10.62 3.78 1.89
CA SER A 151 9.41 4.31 1.27
C SER A 151 8.88 3.33 0.22
N SER A 152 7.57 3.17 0.19
CA SER A 152 6.86 2.26 -0.72
C SER A 152 6.77 2.83 -2.14
N SER A 153 6.57 1.92 -3.10
CA SER A 153 6.25 2.24 -4.50
C SER A 153 7.32 3.06 -5.24
N VAL A 154 7.01 3.53 -6.42
CA VAL A 154 7.81 4.49 -7.20
C VAL A 154 7.71 5.88 -6.56
N SER A 155 8.81 6.64 -6.52
CA SER A 155 8.78 7.97 -5.89
C SER A 155 7.86 8.95 -6.63
N THR A 156 7.29 9.90 -5.89
CA THR A 156 6.53 11.02 -6.48
C THR A 156 7.29 11.69 -7.62
N HIS A 157 8.61 11.93 -7.47
CA HIS A 157 9.43 12.55 -8.50
C HIS A 157 9.57 11.65 -9.73
N ASP A 158 9.71 10.33 -9.56
CA ASP A 158 9.81 9.40 -10.68
C ASP A 158 8.46 9.17 -11.37
N LEU A 159 7.35 9.18 -10.62
CA LEU A 159 6.00 9.21 -11.19
C LEU A 159 5.79 10.46 -12.05
N GLN A 160 6.26 11.61 -11.61
CA GLN A 160 6.20 12.86 -12.38
C GLN A 160 7.08 12.81 -13.63
N LYS A 161 8.29 12.23 -13.57
CA LYS A 161 9.13 12.01 -14.76
C LYS A 161 8.39 11.21 -15.83
N ALA A 162 7.78 10.09 -15.44
CA ALA A 162 6.99 9.27 -16.35
C ALA A 162 5.78 10.03 -16.91
N LEU A 163 5.06 10.79 -16.08
CA LEU A 163 3.93 11.62 -16.49
C LEU A 163 4.34 12.69 -17.50
N PHE A 164 5.41 13.43 -17.23
CA PHE A 164 5.87 14.49 -18.15
C PHE A 164 6.50 13.92 -19.43
N ARG A 165 7.11 12.74 -19.36
CA ARG A 165 7.54 12.02 -20.58
C ARG A 165 6.33 11.67 -21.45
N TYR A 166 5.26 11.17 -20.84
CA TYR A 166 4.00 10.90 -21.52
C TYR A 166 3.40 12.19 -22.14
N PHE A 167 3.40 13.31 -21.38
CA PHE A 167 2.93 14.60 -21.91
C PHE A 167 3.73 15.03 -23.12
N ARG A 168 5.06 14.92 -23.07
CA ARG A 168 5.93 15.20 -24.21
C ARG A 168 5.54 14.38 -25.44
N GLU A 169 5.33 13.09 -25.28
CA GLU A 169 4.95 12.19 -26.37
C GLU A 169 3.55 12.50 -26.94
N LYS A 170 2.67 13.08 -26.13
CA LYS A 170 1.37 13.61 -26.58
C LYS A 170 1.47 14.99 -27.23
N GLY A 171 2.63 15.63 -27.21
CA GLY A 171 2.81 17.00 -27.70
C GLY A 171 2.24 18.07 -26.77
N TRP A 172 1.92 17.74 -25.51
CA TRP A 172 1.44 18.68 -24.50
C TRP A 172 2.62 19.39 -23.86
N LYS A 173 2.88 20.63 -24.28
CA LYS A 173 4.08 21.36 -23.89
C LYS A 173 3.82 22.44 -22.84
N ARG A 174 2.62 22.98 -22.82
CA ARG A 174 2.21 24.06 -21.91
C ARG A 174 1.52 23.44 -20.69
N ILE A 175 2.23 23.35 -19.58
CA ILE A 175 1.76 22.68 -18.39
C ILE A 175 1.37 23.74 -17.35
N ALA A 176 0.14 23.68 -16.82
CA ALA A 176 -0.23 24.38 -15.60
C ALA A 176 -0.20 23.42 -14.43
N ILE A 177 0.14 23.92 -13.26
CA ILE A 177 0.10 23.14 -12.02
C ILE A 177 -0.68 23.86 -10.92
N MET A 178 -1.34 23.08 -10.07
CA MET A 178 -1.89 23.54 -8.80
C MET A 178 -1.57 22.51 -7.74
N THR A 179 -0.86 22.93 -6.70
CA THR A 179 -0.39 22.05 -5.63
C THR A 179 -0.93 22.51 -4.28
N SER A 180 -1.15 21.56 -3.36
CA SER A 180 -1.46 21.91 -1.98
C SER A 180 -0.23 22.54 -1.30
N SER A 181 -0.47 23.43 -0.33
CA SER A 181 0.61 24.08 0.44
C SER A 181 1.24 23.21 1.52
N ASP A 182 0.75 21.96 1.68
CA ASP A 182 1.27 20.97 2.62
C ASP A 182 2.53 20.24 2.09
N ALA A 183 3.03 19.28 2.88
CA ALA A 183 4.23 18.53 2.53
C ALA A 183 4.10 17.76 1.20
N THR A 184 2.89 17.30 0.85
CA THR A 184 2.62 16.59 -0.42
C THR A 184 2.79 17.53 -1.62
N GLY A 185 2.22 18.71 -1.56
CA GLY A 185 2.37 19.70 -2.63
C GLY A 185 3.79 20.25 -2.73
N GLN A 186 4.44 20.51 -1.60
CA GLN A 186 5.84 20.95 -1.56
C GLN A 186 6.80 19.90 -2.16
N ASP A 187 6.54 18.61 -1.93
CA ASP A 187 7.31 17.53 -2.54
C ASP A 187 7.10 17.50 -4.04
N ALA A 188 5.85 17.60 -4.48
CA ALA A 188 5.50 17.64 -5.90
C ALA A 188 6.18 18.79 -6.65
N GLU A 189 6.21 19.98 -6.05
CA GLU A 189 6.88 21.15 -6.63
C GLU A 189 8.37 20.88 -6.90
N ARG A 190 9.08 20.30 -5.91
CA ARG A 190 10.49 19.94 -6.08
C ARG A 190 10.69 18.97 -7.23
N GLY A 191 9.89 17.90 -7.28
CA GLY A 191 9.97 16.88 -8.33
C GLY A 191 9.64 17.42 -9.72
N ILE A 192 8.66 18.33 -9.83
CA ILE A 192 8.31 19.01 -11.08
C ILE A 192 9.46 19.90 -11.55
N ASP A 193 10.04 20.72 -10.67
CA ASP A 193 11.15 21.60 -11.01
C ASP A 193 12.39 20.80 -11.41
N GLU A 194 12.74 19.74 -10.67
CA GLU A 194 13.82 18.83 -11.00
C GLU A 194 13.60 18.17 -12.36
N THR A 195 12.39 17.67 -12.63
CA THR A 195 12.06 17.01 -13.90
C THR A 195 12.18 17.98 -15.08
N LEU A 196 11.52 19.14 -14.99
CA LEU A 196 11.51 20.10 -16.10
C LEU A 196 12.86 20.78 -16.33
N SER A 197 13.78 20.74 -15.36
CA SER A 197 15.15 21.21 -15.52
C SER A 197 16.03 20.26 -16.37
N GLN A 198 15.65 19.00 -16.50
CA GLN A 198 16.43 18.01 -17.25
C GLN A 198 16.37 18.27 -18.77
N PRO A 199 17.48 18.05 -19.50
CA PRO A 199 17.55 18.27 -20.94
C PRO A 199 16.44 17.57 -21.71
N GLU A 200 16.07 16.35 -21.30
CA GLU A 200 15.02 15.56 -21.92
C GLU A 200 13.68 16.31 -22.06
N TYR A 201 13.32 17.11 -21.06
CA TYR A 201 12.04 17.85 -21.03
C TYR A 201 12.21 19.29 -21.52
N LYS A 202 13.31 19.95 -21.11
CA LYS A 202 13.62 21.32 -21.48
C LYS A 202 13.81 21.47 -22.98
N ASP A 203 14.60 20.60 -23.61
CA ASP A 203 14.90 20.64 -25.03
C ASP A 203 13.67 20.25 -25.88
N ALA A 204 12.74 19.47 -25.32
CA ALA A 204 11.44 19.17 -25.92
C ALA A 204 10.46 20.36 -25.83
N GLY A 205 10.80 21.40 -25.09
CA GLY A 205 10.01 22.62 -24.96
C GLY A 205 8.83 22.52 -23.97
N LEU A 206 8.90 21.60 -22.98
CA LEU A 206 7.95 21.58 -21.88
C LEU A 206 8.17 22.81 -20.98
N THR A 207 7.11 23.54 -20.70
CA THR A 207 7.16 24.78 -19.91
C THR A 207 5.98 24.83 -18.91
N LEU A 208 6.25 25.31 -17.70
CA LEU A 208 5.20 25.73 -16.80
C LEU A 208 4.64 27.08 -17.25
N VAL A 209 3.36 27.12 -17.58
CA VAL A 209 2.67 28.36 -17.99
C VAL A 209 1.86 28.98 -16.87
N GLU A 210 1.57 28.25 -15.82
CA GLU A 210 0.91 28.71 -14.59
C GLU A 210 1.29 27.83 -13.42
N ARG A 211 1.47 28.44 -12.25
CA ARG A 211 1.74 27.79 -10.99
C ARG A 211 0.82 28.37 -9.91
N ALA A 212 -0.13 27.61 -9.44
CA ALA A 212 -1.08 27.98 -8.43
C ALA A 212 -0.95 27.11 -7.17
N HIS A 213 -1.38 27.66 -6.04
CA HIS A 213 -1.37 26.96 -4.76
C HIS A 213 -2.73 27.10 -4.06
N PHE A 214 -3.04 26.13 -3.19
CA PHE A 214 -4.20 26.19 -2.32
C PHE A 214 -3.89 25.53 -0.98
N ASN A 215 -4.65 25.92 0.05
CA ASN A 215 -4.57 25.24 1.35
C ASN A 215 -5.53 24.03 1.37
N THR A 216 -5.13 22.96 2.03
CA THR A 216 -5.98 21.74 2.13
C THR A 216 -7.32 21.99 2.84
N THR A 217 -7.46 23.13 3.53
CA THR A 217 -8.68 23.60 4.18
C THR A 217 -9.52 24.56 3.34
N ASP A 218 -9.03 24.96 2.16
CA ASP A 218 -9.77 25.88 1.28
C ASP A 218 -11.05 25.20 0.77
N VAL A 219 -12.15 25.91 0.82
CA VAL A 219 -13.47 25.44 0.37
C VAL A 219 -13.73 25.77 -1.12
N SER A 220 -12.90 26.62 -1.71
CA SER A 220 -12.98 27.00 -3.12
C SER A 220 -11.60 27.39 -3.66
N VAL A 221 -11.36 27.06 -4.92
CA VAL A 221 -10.15 27.43 -5.69
C VAL A 221 -10.53 28.14 -7.00
N ALA A 222 -11.69 28.80 -7.03
CA ALA A 222 -12.23 29.41 -8.26
C ALA A 222 -11.24 30.42 -8.88
N ALA A 223 -10.63 31.30 -8.06
CA ALA A 223 -9.68 32.29 -8.56
C ALA A 223 -8.44 31.63 -9.18
N GLN A 224 -7.88 30.61 -8.55
CA GLN A 224 -6.73 29.86 -9.06
C GLN A 224 -7.05 29.12 -10.35
N ILE A 225 -8.24 28.52 -10.47
CA ILE A 225 -8.66 27.84 -11.71
C ILE A 225 -8.85 28.82 -12.85
N GLU A 226 -9.33 30.03 -12.60
CA GLU A 226 -9.42 31.07 -13.63
C GLU A 226 -8.03 31.51 -14.14
N THR A 227 -7.00 31.60 -13.27
CA THR A 227 -5.62 31.89 -13.73
C THR A 227 -5.06 30.72 -14.54
N VAL A 228 -5.28 29.49 -14.12
CA VAL A 228 -4.92 28.30 -14.89
C VAL A 228 -5.58 28.32 -16.29
N LYS A 229 -6.87 28.60 -16.35
CA LYS A 229 -7.64 28.67 -17.62
C LYS A 229 -7.13 29.80 -18.53
N ALA A 230 -6.82 30.96 -17.96
CA ALA A 230 -6.28 32.11 -18.72
C ALA A 230 -4.89 31.82 -19.32
N ALA A 231 -4.09 30.96 -18.68
CA ALA A 231 -2.78 30.55 -19.17
C ALA A 231 -2.87 29.59 -20.38
N LYS A 232 -4.05 29.04 -20.72
CA LYS A 232 -4.30 28.14 -21.84
C LYS A 232 -3.31 26.97 -21.87
N PRO A 233 -3.28 26.12 -20.85
CA PRO A 233 -2.40 24.97 -20.81
C PRO A 233 -2.85 23.86 -21.78
N ASP A 234 -1.90 23.02 -22.24
CA ASP A 234 -2.20 21.77 -22.95
C ASP A 234 -2.59 20.65 -21.97
N ALA A 235 -2.06 20.70 -20.72
CA ALA A 235 -2.39 19.78 -19.64
C ALA A 235 -2.31 20.50 -18.28
N PHE A 236 -3.08 20.00 -17.32
CA PHE A 236 -3.14 20.54 -15.97
C PHE A 236 -2.75 19.46 -14.96
N VAL A 237 -1.85 19.77 -14.04
CA VAL A 237 -1.43 18.88 -12.94
C VAL A 237 -2.00 19.41 -11.61
N ALA A 238 -2.99 18.72 -11.07
CA ALA A 238 -3.63 19.01 -9.80
C ALA A 238 -3.06 18.06 -8.73
N TRP A 239 -2.15 18.54 -7.88
CA TRP A 239 -1.41 17.66 -6.97
C TRP A 239 -1.71 17.94 -5.50
N SER A 240 -2.51 17.06 -4.92
CA SER A 240 -2.86 16.99 -3.51
C SER A 240 -3.41 15.60 -3.22
N THR A 241 -3.13 15.02 -2.06
CA THR A 241 -3.59 13.68 -1.70
C THR A 241 -4.79 13.74 -0.77
N GLY A 242 -5.75 12.84 -1.00
CA GLY A 242 -6.93 12.66 -0.14
C GLY A 242 -8.09 13.60 -0.48
N THR A 243 -8.92 13.93 0.50
CA THR A 243 -10.14 14.71 0.28
C THR A 243 -9.93 16.13 -0.28
N PRO A 244 -8.82 16.84 -0.05
CA PRO A 244 -8.64 18.19 -0.59
C PRO A 244 -8.66 18.25 -2.12
N ILE A 245 -8.30 17.17 -2.85
CA ILE A 245 -8.33 17.15 -4.32
C ILE A 245 -9.74 17.42 -4.88
N ALA A 246 -10.79 17.05 -4.13
CA ALA A 246 -12.18 17.29 -4.53
C ALA A 246 -12.49 18.79 -4.74
N THR A 247 -11.83 19.68 -3.97
CA THR A 247 -11.98 21.12 -4.15
C THR A 247 -11.47 21.60 -5.50
N ILE A 248 -10.33 21.04 -5.96
CA ILE A 248 -9.79 21.35 -7.29
C ILE A 248 -10.71 20.78 -8.38
N PHE A 249 -11.16 19.53 -8.26
CA PHE A 249 -12.03 18.90 -9.28
C PHE A 249 -13.37 19.64 -9.42
N LYS A 250 -13.97 20.10 -8.30
CA LYS A 250 -15.15 20.96 -8.33
C LYS A 250 -14.88 22.29 -9.01
N GLY A 251 -13.73 22.91 -8.73
CA GLY A 251 -13.32 24.14 -9.38
C GLY A 251 -13.15 23.98 -10.89
N ILE A 252 -12.53 22.88 -11.36
CA ILE A 252 -12.39 22.53 -12.78
C ILE A 252 -13.77 22.46 -13.45
N LEU A 253 -14.70 21.71 -12.85
CA LEU A 253 -16.07 21.60 -13.38
C LEU A 253 -16.78 22.95 -13.42
N GLN A 254 -16.73 23.74 -12.35
CA GLN A 254 -17.41 25.04 -12.25
C GLN A 254 -16.87 26.05 -13.25
N ALA A 255 -15.57 26.08 -13.48
CA ALA A 255 -14.95 26.96 -14.48
C ALA A 255 -15.07 26.46 -15.91
N GLY A 256 -15.56 25.23 -16.12
CA GLY A 256 -15.58 24.59 -17.44
C GLY A 256 -14.19 24.44 -18.05
N LEU A 257 -13.18 24.15 -17.24
CA LEU A 257 -11.82 23.89 -17.72
C LEU A 257 -11.78 22.47 -18.31
N ASP A 258 -11.66 22.37 -19.62
CA ASP A 258 -11.69 21.10 -20.37
C ASP A 258 -10.31 20.81 -20.98
N VAL A 259 -9.35 20.43 -20.14
CA VAL A 259 -8.00 20.01 -20.53
C VAL A 259 -7.65 18.68 -19.85
N PRO A 260 -6.74 17.87 -20.45
CA PRO A 260 -6.18 16.71 -19.76
C PRO A 260 -5.69 17.10 -18.37
N THR A 261 -6.24 16.45 -17.35
CA THR A 261 -5.91 16.75 -15.95
C THR A 261 -5.24 15.54 -15.34
N ALA A 262 -4.09 15.73 -14.69
CA ALA A 262 -3.41 14.70 -13.95
C ALA A 262 -3.42 14.97 -12.43
N THR A 263 -3.35 13.90 -11.64
CA THR A 263 -3.22 14.00 -10.18
C THR A 263 -2.24 12.94 -9.65
N THR A 264 -1.92 12.97 -8.36
CA THR A 264 -1.07 11.97 -7.71
C THR A 264 -1.74 10.60 -7.64
N ASP A 265 -0.93 9.55 -7.66
CA ASP A 265 -1.35 8.16 -7.43
C ASP A 265 -2.13 7.99 -6.12
N GLY A 266 -1.80 8.72 -5.07
CA GLY A 266 -2.54 8.71 -3.79
C GLY A 266 -4.04 9.02 -3.89
N ASN A 267 -4.54 9.44 -5.06
CA ASN A 267 -5.97 9.59 -5.34
C ASN A 267 -6.56 8.45 -6.20
N MET A 268 -5.77 7.44 -6.50
CA MET A 268 -6.18 6.30 -7.33
C MET A 268 -6.93 5.26 -6.49
N THR A 269 -8.03 5.69 -5.84
CA THR A 269 -8.89 4.82 -5.02
C THR A 269 -10.28 4.72 -5.62
N PHE A 270 -10.87 3.52 -5.63
CA PHE A 270 -12.25 3.31 -6.09
C PHE A 270 -13.25 4.13 -5.29
N ALA A 271 -13.00 4.29 -3.99
CA ALA A 271 -13.86 5.09 -3.12
C ALA A 271 -13.89 6.58 -3.55
N GLN A 272 -12.74 7.18 -3.90
CA GLN A 272 -12.71 8.55 -4.41
C GLN A 272 -13.34 8.65 -5.80
N MET A 273 -13.05 7.73 -6.72
CA MET A 273 -13.66 7.74 -8.06
C MET A 273 -15.16 7.66 -7.98
N THR A 274 -15.73 6.85 -7.09
CA THR A 274 -17.17 6.72 -6.86
C THR A 274 -17.76 7.99 -6.22
N ASN A 275 -17.12 8.49 -5.14
CA ASN A 275 -17.66 9.63 -4.40
C ASN A 275 -17.55 10.96 -5.17
N TYR A 276 -16.62 11.05 -6.14
CA TYR A 276 -16.38 12.26 -6.92
C TYR A 276 -16.91 12.16 -8.36
N ALA A 277 -17.63 11.09 -8.70
CA ALA A 277 -18.11 10.80 -10.06
C ALA A 277 -18.76 12.01 -10.77
N ASP A 278 -19.55 12.81 -10.04
CA ASP A 278 -20.29 13.95 -10.58
C ASP A 278 -19.40 15.14 -10.97
N PHE A 279 -18.14 15.19 -10.47
CA PHE A 279 -17.24 16.32 -10.70
C PHE A 279 -15.80 15.92 -11.01
N LEU A 280 -15.56 14.65 -11.38
CA LEU A 280 -14.25 14.24 -11.91
C LEU A 280 -13.94 14.99 -13.21
N PRO A 281 -12.66 15.34 -13.44
CA PRO A 281 -12.21 15.81 -14.76
C PRO A 281 -12.56 14.77 -15.84
N LYS A 282 -12.99 15.23 -17.02
CA LYS A 282 -13.38 14.34 -18.14
C LYS A 282 -12.24 13.41 -18.58
N GLN A 283 -11.03 13.89 -18.48
CA GLN A 283 -9.81 13.14 -18.80
C GLN A 283 -8.90 13.21 -17.56
N LEU A 284 -9.05 12.24 -16.67
CA LEU A 284 -8.24 12.15 -15.43
C LEU A 284 -7.12 11.14 -15.62
N TYR A 285 -5.88 11.65 -15.68
CA TYR A 285 -4.65 10.87 -15.77
C TYR A 285 -4.03 10.70 -14.38
N ILE A 286 -3.52 9.52 -14.09
CA ILE A 286 -2.84 9.22 -12.83
C ILE A 286 -1.60 8.39 -13.14
N PRO A 287 -0.37 8.89 -12.86
CA PRO A 287 0.80 8.05 -12.91
C PRO A 287 0.77 7.07 -11.73
N ALA A 288 1.16 5.83 -11.94
CA ALA A 288 1.14 4.78 -10.95
C ALA A 288 2.39 3.90 -11.08
N ALA A 289 2.71 3.12 -10.05
CA ALA A 289 3.62 2.01 -10.21
C ALA A 289 2.99 0.90 -11.08
N GLU A 290 3.74 -0.12 -11.43
CA GLU A 290 3.41 -1.10 -12.49
C GLU A 290 2.34 -2.15 -12.08
N TRP A 291 1.70 -1.98 -10.91
CA TRP A 291 0.71 -2.93 -10.38
C TRP A 291 -0.63 -3.00 -11.15
N PRO A 292 -1.15 -1.92 -11.82
CA PRO A 292 -2.45 -2.01 -12.48
C PRO A 292 -2.46 -3.06 -13.59
N PRO A 293 -3.62 -3.71 -13.85
CA PRO A 293 -3.71 -4.71 -14.92
C PRO A 293 -3.34 -4.14 -16.28
N HIS A 294 -2.51 -4.86 -17.02
CA HIS A 294 -1.95 -4.43 -18.29
C HIS A 294 -2.65 -5.13 -19.46
N GLU A 295 -3.76 -4.59 -19.94
CA GLU A 295 -4.36 -5.05 -21.19
C GLU A 295 -3.61 -4.47 -22.38
N GLY A 296 -3.00 -5.33 -23.22
CA GLY A 296 -2.36 -4.94 -24.48
C GLY A 296 -0.93 -4.43 -24.36
N MET A 297 -0.30 -4.50 -23.19
CA MET A 297 1.10 -4.15 -22.99
C MET A 297 2.06 -5.30 -23.32
N LYS A 298 3.35 -4.95 -23.42
CA LYS A 298 4.44 -5.91 -23.53
C LYS A 298 4.32 -6.95 -22.38
N LYS A 299 4.58 -8.22 -22.72
CA LYS A 299 4.54 -9.30 -21.74
C LYS A 299 5.43 -8.98 -20.53
N LEU A 300 4.85 -9.01 -19.34
CA LEU A 300 5.58 -8.86 -18.08
C LEU A 300 6.63 -9.96 -17.93
N ASP A 301 7.66 -9.67 -17.13
CA ASP A 301 8.55 -10.73 -16.66
C ASP A 301 7.73 -11.79 -15.90
N PRO A 302 7.95 -13.09 -16.13
CA PRO A 302 7.17 -14.15 -15.48
C PRO A 302 7.15 -14.07 -13.95
N ALA A 303 8.21 -13.58 -13.32
CA ALA A 303 8.27 -13.46 -11.86
C ALA A 303 7.40 -12.29 -11.34
N ILE A 304 7.32 -11.18 -12.09
CA ILE A 304 6.41 -10.05 -11.79
C ILE A 304 4.97 -10.50 -12.05
N GLU A 305 4.72 -11.15 -13.19
CA GLU A 305 3.39 -11.68 -13.52
C GLU A 305 2.88 -12.63 -12.42
N GLN A 306 3.73 -13.53 -11.92
CA GLN A 306 3.38 -14.40 -10.79
C GLN A 306 3.04 -13.60 -9.53
N ALA A 307 3.85 -12.60 -9.15
CA ALA A 307 3.60 -11.78 -7.97
C ALA A 307 2.27 -11.02 -8.08
N GLN A 308 1.94 -10.50 -9.27
CA GLN A 308 0.66 -9.85 -9.53
C GLN A 308 -0.51 -10.84 -9.51
N GLN A 309 -0.36 -12.03 -10.09
CA GLN A 309 -1.39 -13.09 -10.05
C GLN A 309 -1.70 -13.50 -8.60
N GLU A 310 -0.68 -13.68 -7.76
CA GLU A 310 -0.87 -13.98 -6.34
C GLU A 310 -1.63 -12.84 -5.63
N PHE A 311 -1.21 -11.60 -5.83
CA PHE A 311 -1.87 -10.41 -5.28
C PHE A 311 -3.35 -10.35 -5.65
N TYR A 312 -3.67 -10.39 -6.95
CA TYR A 312 -5.05 -10.32 -7.42
C TYR A 312 -5.90 -11.52 -6.96
N ALA A 313 -5.30 -12.71 -6.85
CA ALA A 313 -6.00 -13.90 -6.36
C ALA A 313 -6.41 -13.76 -4.89
N GLU A 314 -5.54 -13.19 -4.03
CA GLU A 314 -5.83 -12.97 -2.62
C GLU A 314 -6.94 -11.92 -2.43
N PHE A 315 -6.89 -10.82 -3.18
CA PHE A 315 -7.92 -9.79 -3.13
C PHE A 315 -9.27 -10.30 -3.66
N LYS A 316 -9.26 -11.06 -4.75
CA LYS A 316 -10.45 -11.73 -5.29
C LYS A 316 -11.06 -12.70 -4.27
N ALA A 317 -10.23 -13.48 -3.59
CA ALA A 317 -10.70 -14.39 -2.54
C ALA A 317 -11.30 -13.66 -1.33
N ALA A 318 -10.83 -12.45 -1.06
CA ALA A 318 -11.39 -11.58 -0.02
C ALA A 318 -12.65 -10.81 -0.47
N GLY A 319 -12.98 -10.83 -1.76
CA GLY A 319 -14.09 -10.04 -2.33
C GLY A 319 -13.82 -8.53 -2.36
N VAL A 320 -12.55 -8.15 -2.44
CA VAL A 320 -12.07 -6.75 -2.49
C VAL A 320 -11.43 -6.51 -3.85
N GLU A 321 -11.66 -5.34 -4.44
CA GLU A 321 -10.97 -4.90 -5.65
C GLU A 321 -9.78 -4.01 -5.23
N PRO A 322 -8.53 -4.38 -5.55
CA PRO A 322 -7.37 -3.64 -5.09
C PRO A 322 -7.20 -2.33 -5.85
N ASP A 323 -6.83 -1.28 -5.14
CA ASP A 323 -6.45 0.03 -5.67
C ASP A 323 -5.02 0.42 -5.25
N VAL A 324 -4.66 1.70 -5.38
CA VAL A 324 -3.30 2.14 -5.03
C VAL A 324 -2.94 1.88 -3.57
N ALA A 325 -3.89 2.02 -2.65
CA ALA A 325 -3.62 1.78 -1.23
C ALA A 325 -3.24 0.32 -0.97
N ALA A 326 -3.86 -0.59 -1.75
CA ALA A 326 -3.49 -2.00 -1.73
C ALA A 326 -2.03 -2.21 -2.19
N SER A 327 -1.61 -1.58 -3.29
CA SER A 327 -0.22 -1.65 -3.76
C SER A 327 0.76 -1.08 -2.72
N LEU A 328 0.45 0.10 -2.17
CA LEU A 328 1.31 0.79 -1.20
C LEU A 328 1.59 -0.04 0.07
N ALA A 329 0.63 -0.84 0.52
CA ALA A 329 0.76 -1.65 1.73
C ALA A 329 1.24 -3.08 1.46
N TRP A 330 0.83 -3.71 0.35
CA TRP A 330 1.19 -5.09 0.03
C TRP A 330 2.69 -5.28 -0.21
N GLY A 331 3.30 -4.43 -1.05
CA GLY A 331 4.73 -4.49 -1.35
C GLY A 331 5.60 -4.49 -0.08
N PRO A 332 5.48 -3.47 0.80
CA PRO A 332 6.18 -3.45 2.10
C PRO A 332 5.91 -4.66 2.98
N ALA A 333 4.64 -5.11 3.08
CA ALA A 333 4.29 -6.28 3.89
C ALA A 333 5.00 -7.55 3.39
N MET A 334 5.06 -7.76 2.06
CA MET A 334 5.76 -8.89 1.47
C MET A 334 7.27 -8.80 1.62
N LEU A 335 7.87 -7.61 1.43
CA LEU A 335 9.30 -7.40 1.62
C LEU A 335 9.75 -7.62 3.07
N VAL A 336 8.99 -7.07 4.03
CA VAL A 336 9.25 -7.28 5.46
C VAL A 336 9.09 -8.76 5.83
N THR A 337 8.05 -9.42 5.34
CA THR A 337 7.85 -10.86 5.54
C THR A 337 9.00 -11.68 4.96
N LYS A 338 9.48 -11.33 3.75
CA LYS A 338 10.63 -11.97 3.12
C LYS A 338 11.89 -11.82 3.98
N ALA A 339 12.19 -10.61 4.44
CA ALA A 339 13.34 -10.36 5.32
C ALA A 339 13.25 -11.19 6.61
N LEU A 340 12.09 -11.20 7.27
CA LEU A 340 11.87 -11.95 8.50
C LEU A 340 11.91 -13.48 8.28
N ARG A 341 11.44 -13.98 7.13
CA ARG A 341 11.56 -15.42 6.78
C ARG A 341 13.01 -15.85 6.61
N GLU A 342 13.86 -15.02 6.06
CA GLU A 342 15.28 -15.32 5.87
C GLU A 342 16.08 -15.15 7.17
N LEU A 343 15.90 -14.03 7.87
CA LEU A 343 16.65 -13.68 9.08
C LEU A 343 16.12 -14.40 10.33
N GLY A 344 14.83 -14.64 10.42
CA GLY A 344 14.15 -15.21 11.58
C GLY A 344 13.37 -14.17 12.39
N PRO A 345 12.48 -14.63 13.31
CA PRO A 345 11.60 -13.76 14.08
C PRO A 345 12.34 -12.88 15.11
N GLU A 346 13.59 -13.20 15.43
CA GLU A 346 14.43 -12.42 16.35
C GLU A 346 15.32 -11.39 15.63
N ALA A 347 15.05 -11.15 14.32
CA ALA A 347 15.82 -10.19 13.53
C ALA A 347 15.70 -8.77 14.11
N THR A 348 16.83 -8.12 14.29
CA THR A 348 16.89 -6.72 14.73
C THR A 348 16.59 -5.75 13.60
N ALA A 349 16.20 -4.51 13.94
CA ALA A 349 16.00 -3.45 12.97
C ALA A 349 17.23 -3.25 12.06
N THR A 350 18.45 -3.31 12.64
CA THR A 350 19.70 -3.21 11.88
C THR A 350 19.87 -4.33 10.86
N GLN A 351 19.57 -5.57 11.25
CA GLN A 351 19.64 -6.71 10.33
C GLN A 351 18.65 -6.58 9.17
N ILE A 352 17.44 -6.11 9.44
CA ILE A 352 16.39 -5.89 8.42
C ILE A 352 16.81 -4.77 7.48
N ARG A 353 17.28 -3.62 8.00
CA ARG A 353 17.83 -2.52 7.19
C ARG A 353 18.95 -3.00 6.27
N ASP A 354 19.94 -3.72 6.83
CA ASP A 354 21.11 -4.21 6.10
C ASP A 354 20.74 -5.30 5.08
N TYR A 355 19.69 -6.07 5.35
CA TYR A 355 19.12 -7.02 4.40
C TYR A 355 18.54 -6.27 3.19
N PHE A 356 17.69 -5.27 3.41
CA PHE A 356 17.16 -4.46 2.32
C PHE A 356 18.23 -3.75 1.52
N ALA A 357 19.23 -3.15 2.18
CA ALA A 357 20.33 -2.47 1.51
C ALA A 357 21.09 -3.36 0.50
N LYS A 358 20.99 -4.67 0.62
CA LYS A 358 21.63 -5.67 -0.27
C LYS A 358 20.64 -6.35 -1.21
N LEU A 359 19.33 -6.15 -1.01
CA LEU A 359 18.30 -6.85 -1.76
C LEU A 359 18.24 -6.32 -3.19
N LYS A 360 18.50 -7.20 -4.15
CA LYS A 360 18.50 -6.90 -5.58
C LYS A 360 17.72 -7.95 -6.35
N GLY A 361 16.89 -7.48 -7.30
CA GLY A 361 16.14 -8.35 -8.20
C GLY A 361 15.03 -9.14 -7.51
N ALA A 362 14.51 -8.66 -6.38
CA ALA A 362 13.36 -9.25 -5.74
C ALA A 362 12.08 -8.87 -6.52
N PRO A 363 11.33 -9.84 -7.06
CA PRO A 363 10.10 -9.54 -7.77
C PRO A 363 9.02 -9.07 -6.79
N GLY A 364 8.23 -8.12 -7.22
CA GLY A 364 7.03 -7.63 -6.56
C GLY A 364 5.98 -7.20 -7.56
N ILE A 365 4.85 -6.71 -7.09
CA ILE A 365 3.75 -6.30 -7.96
C ILE A 365 4.09 -5.06 -8.79
N ASP A 366 5.01 -4.22 -8.31
CA ASP A 366 5.41 -2.95 -8.90
C ASP A 366 6.71 -3.08 -9.73
N GLY A 367 7.25 -4.28 -9.90
CA GLY A 367 8.49 -4.55 -10.63
C GLY A 367 9.53 -5.27 -9.78
N PHE A 368 10.79 -5.24 -10.24
CA PHE A 368 11.93 -5.78 -9.49
C PHE A 368 12.53 -4.73 -8.56
N TYR A 369 12.57 -5.05 -7.27
CA TYR A 369 13.23 -4.19 -6.28
C TYR A 369 14.76 -4.31 -6.36
N ASP A 370 15.44 -3.18 -6.50
CA ASP A 370 16.91 -3.05 -6.52
C ASP A 370 17.34 -1.93 -5.56
N PHE A 371 17.44 -2.26 -4.27
CA PHE A 371 17.82 -1.28 -3.25
C PHE A 371 19.26 -0.78 -3.37
N PRO A 372 20.25 -1.57 -3.86
CA PRO A 372 21.55 -1.03 -4.22
C PRO A 372 21.51 0.09 -5.27
N ALA A 373 20.64 -0.01 -6.26
CA ALA A 373 20.47 1.01 -7.31
C ALA A 373 19.62 2.20 -6.85
N THR A 374 18.57 1.92 -6.09
CA THR A 374 17.62 2.94 -5.57
C THR A 374 17.48 2.77 -4.06
N PRO A 375 18.45 3.31 -3.27
CA PRO A 375 18.46 3.14 -1.81
C PRO A 375 17.15 3.53 -1.14
N GLN A 376 16.77 2.78 -0.09
CA GLN A 376 15.57 2.95 0.75
C GLN A 376 14.23 2.87 0.00
N ARG A 377 14.21 2.50 -1.30
CA ARG A 377 12.99 2.37 -2.12
C ARG A 377 12.99 1.14 -3.03
N GLY A 378 14.05 0.92 -3.78
CA GLY A 378 14.22 -0.23 -4.68
C GLY A 378 13.56 -0.10 -6.05
N LEU A 379 12.76 0.95 -6.30
CA LEU A 379 12.05 1.22 -7.56
C LEU A 379 12.35 2.64 -8.06
N ASP A 380 12.29 2.85 -9.38
CA ASP A 380 12.52 4.14 -10.03
C ASP A 380 11.49 4.40 -11.17
N ASP A 381 11.70 5.44 -12.00
CA ASP A 381 10.80 5.84 -13.06
C ASP A 381 10.55 4.75 -14.12
N ARG A 382 11.44 3.77 -14.25
CA ARG A 382 11.26 2.61 -15.14
C ARG A 382 10.15 1.66 -14.68
N ASN A 383 9.67 1.81 -13.44
CA ASN A 383 8.56 1.06 -12.87
C ASN A 383 7.25 1.88 -12.84
N ALA A 384 7.25 3.08 -13.44
CA ALA A 384 6.10 3.97 -13.48
C ALA A 384 5.35 3.85 -14.80
N VAL A 385 4.03 3.77 -14.74
CA VAL A 385 3.12 3.81 -15.89
C VAL A 385 2.17 5.00 -15.77
N VAL A 386 1.62 5.46 -16.88
CA VAL A 386 0.55 6.47 -16.89
C VAL A 386 -0.77 5.77 -17.15
N THR A 387 -1.74 6.02 -16.28
CA THR A 387 -3.09 5.49 -16.40
C THR A 387 -4.10 6.61 -16.68
N ARG A 388 -5.30 6.23 -17.10
CA ARG A 388 -6.47 7.11 -17.15
C ARG A 388 -7.67 6.41 -16.54
N TRP A 389 -8.42 7.16 -15.73
CA TRP A 389 -9.70 6.67 -15.23
C TRP A 389 -10.73 6.59 -16.35
N GLU A 390 -11.33 5.43 -16.52
CA GLU A 390 -12.40 5.15 -17.47
C GLU A 390 -13.71 4.82 -16.73
N PRO A 391 -14.60 5.81 -16.52
CA PRO A 391 -15.81 5.60 -15.73
C PRO A 391 -16.70 4.46 -16.25
N ALA A 392 -16.79 4.31 -17.59
CA ALA A 392 -17.59 3.25 -18.21
C ALA A 392 -17.09 1.84 -17.93
N LYS A 393 -15.78 1.70 -17.66
CA LYS A 393 -15.15 0.43 -17.30
C LYS A 393 -15.02 0.25 -15.79
N HIS A 394 -15.24 1.31 -15.02
CA HIS A 394 -14.90 1.40 -13.59
C HIS A 394 -13.47 0.97 -13.32
N ALA A 395 -12.52 1.44 -14.14
CA ALA A 395 -11.13 0.98 -14.07
C ALA A 395 -10.14 2.07 -14.52
N TRP A 396 -8.91 1.94 -14.04
CA TRP A 396 -7.77 2.69 -14.57
C TRP A 396 -7.15 1.92 -15.73
N VAL A 397 -7.16 2.52 -16.90
CA VAL A 397 -6.58 1.94 -18.12
C VAL A 397 -5.16 2.44 -18.28
N VAL A 398 -4.21 1.53 -18.38
CA VAL A 398 -2.80 1.84 -18.62
C VAL A 398 -2.63 2.37 -20.04
N LEU A 399 -1.95 3.50 -20.18
CA LEU A 399 -1.78 4.24 -21.46
C LEU A 399 -0.33 4.36 -21.90
N SER A 400 0.62 3.91 -21.07
CA SER A 400 2.04 3.95 -21.39
C SER A 400 2.73 2.64 -21.08
N GLU A 401 3.84 2.38 -21.75
CA GLU A 401 4.85 1.43 -21.27
C GLU A 401 5.48 1.96 -19.98
N PRO A 402 6.16 1.11 -19.18
CA PRO A 402 6.97 1.57 -18.05
C PRO A 402 7.93 2.70 -18.44
N GLY A 403 8.04 3.70 -17.56
CA GLY A 403 8.78 4.93 -17.81
C GLY A 403 7.98 6.01 -18.54
N GLY A 404 6.68 5.84 -18.77
CA GLY A 404 5.83 6.84 -19.43
C GLY A 404 5.96 6.89 -20.94
N MET A 405 6.61 5.90 -21.56
CA MET A 405 6.74 5.81 -23.02
C MET A 405 5.40 5.37 -23.66
N PRO A 406 5.09 5.77 -24.90
CA PRO A 406 3.87 5.36 -25.58
C PRO A 406 3.77 3.83 -25.70
N LEU A 407 2.56 3.30 -25.61
CA LEU A 407 2.28 1.90 -25.99
C LEU A 407 2.62 1.70 -27.46
N LYS A 408 3.32 0.62 -27.81
CA LYS A 408 3.72 0.26 -29.17
C LYS A 408 2.63 -0.49 -29.90
#